data_0e7e25ede844deb9e1b39d4598efeb36
#
_entry.id   0e7e25ede844deb9e1b39d4598efeb36
#
_cell.length_a   1.000
_cell.length_b   1.000
_cell.length_c   1.000
_cell.angle_alpha   90.00
_cell.angle_beta   90.00
_cell.angle_gamma   90.00
#
_symmetry.space_group_name_H-M   'P 1'
#
loop_
_entity.id
_entity.type
_entity.pdbx_description
1 polymer ?
#
loop_
_entity_poly.entity_id
_entity_poly.type
_entity_poly.pdbx_seq_one_letter_code
_entity_poly.pdbx_strand_id
1 'polypeptide(L)'
;MAKHEFALMDHVPQSGVRYDQYEGDHLICAVVDDDAIEQHLPGFEILPCYAHTVDIPCEGLCYCGITLIPPHAAGEMYRMVSHDSAFGELIPMLLRAEQEHKWIIHFGI
;
A
#
# COMPACT_ATOMS: atom_id res chain seq x y z
N MET A 1 -18.56 -2.73 7.08
CA MET A 1 -17.63 -1.60 7.00
C MET A 1 -16.60 -1.87 5.91
N ALA A 2 -16.31 -0.86 5.12
CA ALA A 2 -15.30 -0.99 4.08
C ALA A 2 -13.91 -1.07 4.69
N LYS A 3 -13.05 -1.87 4.10
CA LYS A 3 -11.69 -2.07 4.57
C LYS A 3 -10.72 -2.09 3.40
N HIS A 4 -9.53 -1.56 3.65
CA HIS A 4 -8.42 -1.62 2.71
C HIS A 4 -7.49 -2.75 3.11
N GLU A 5 -6.95 -3.45 2.14
CA GLU A 5 -6.03 -4.56 2.38
C GLU A 5 -4.67 -4.24 1.76
N PHE A 6 -3.61 -4.64 2.46
CA PHE A 6 -2.24 -4.42 2.02
C PHE A 6 -1.47 -5.73 2.15
N ALA A 7 -0.61 -6.02 1.18
CA ALA A 7 0.22 -7.22 1.24
C ALA A 7 1.61 -6.95 0.66
N LEU A 8 2.62 -7.63 1.20
CA LEU A 8 3.96 -7.60 0.61
C LEU A 8 3.95 -8.38 -0.70
N MET A 9 4.53 -7.79 -1.74
CA MET A 9 4.70 -8.47 -3.02
C MET A 9 5.93 -9.38 -2.97
N ASP A 10 5.87 -10.50 -3.67
CA ASP A 10 6.97 -11.46 -3.72
C ASP A 10 7.99 -11.14 -4.81
N HIS A 11 7.78 -10.06 -5.54
CA HIS A 11 8.69 -9.61 -6.60
C HIS A 11 8.55 -8.10 -6.80
N VAL A 12 9.52 -7.51 -7.50
CA VAL A 12 9.46 -6.10 -7.90
C VAL A 12 8.52 -5.96 -9.09
N PRO A 13 7.51 -5.08 -9.02
CA PRO A 13 6.61 -4.88 -10.15
C PRO A 13 7.37 -4.45 -11.41
N GLN A 14 6.95 -4.95 -12.55
CA GLN A 14 7.63 -4.72 -13.82
C GLN A 14 6.80 -3.84 -14.76
N SER A 15 7.49 -3.01 -15.54
CA SER A 15 6.87 -2.22 -16.59
C SER A 15 6.15 -3.14 -17.59
N GLY A 16 5.01 -2.70 -18.08
CA GLY A 16 4.20 -3.45 -19.03
C GLY A 16 3.31 -4.52 -18.41
N VAL A 17 3.40 -4.72 -17.09
CA VAL A 17 2.57 -5.69 -16.37
C VAL A 17 1.54 -4.95 -15.54
N ARG A 18 0.28 -5.36 -15.67
CA ARG A 18 -0.80 -4.83 -14.83
C ARG A 18 -1.09 -5.82 -13.71
N TYR A 19 -1.40 -5.27 -12.55
CA TYR A 19 -1.64 -6.07 -11.34
C TYR A 19 -3.10 -6.06 -10.92
N ASP A 20 -4.01 -5.76 -11.85
CA ASP A 20 -5.46 -5.70 -11.60
C ASP A 20 -6.03 -7.02 -11.09
N GLN A 21 -5.41 -8.12 -11.46
CA GLN A 21 -5.83 -9.46 -11.07
C GLN A 21 -4.74 -10.18 -10.28
N TYR A 22 -3.95 -9.40 -9.53
CA TYR A 22 -2.93 -9.99 -8.68
C TYR A 22 -3.61 -10.86 -7.63
N GLU A 23 -3.42 -12.15 -7.77
CA GLU A 23 -4.04 -13.11 -6.86
C GLU A 23 -3.14 -13.34 -5.67
N GLY A 24 -3.64 -12.88 -4.53
CA GLY A 24 -2.95 -13.06 -3.29
C GLY A 24 -3.58 -14.12 -2.41
N ASP A 25 -4.07 -15.22 -2.98
CA ASP A 25 -4.73 -16.27 -2.22
C ASP A 25 -3.88 -16.78 -1.06
N HIS A 26 -2.58 -16.67 -1.20
CA HIS A 26 -1.62 -17.08 -0.19
C HIS A 26 -0.93 -15.89 0.48
N LEU A 27 -1.36 -14.67 0.17
CA LEU A 27 -0.79 -13.48 0.80
C LEU A 27 -1.41 -13.25 2.17
N ILE A 28 -0.55 -12.90 3.12
CA ILE A 28 -1.01 -12.42 4.42
C ILE A 28 -1.27 -10.94 4.28
N CYS A 29 -2.53 -10.54 4.37
CA CYS A 29 -2.93 -9.15 4.22
C CYS A 29 -3.02 -8.46 5.56
N ALA A 30 -2.53 -7.23 5.61
CA ALA A 30 -2.82 -6.31 6.68
C ALA A 30 -4.09 -5.54 6.32
N VAL A 31 -4.99 -5.39 7.26
CA VAL A 31 -6.29 -4.79 7.02
C VAL A 31 -6.39 -3.48 7.80
N VAL A 32 -6.88 -2.43 7.14
CA VAL A 32 -7.09 -1.13 7.77
C VAL A 32 -8.50 -0.65 7.42
N ASP A 33 -9.24 -0.21 8.42
CA ASP A 33 -10.58 0.32 8.21
C ASP A 33 -10.55 1.58 7.35
N ASP A 34 -11.58 1.73 6.52
CA ASP A 34 -11.70 2.86 5.61
C ASP A 34 -11.67 4.20 6.33
N ASP A 35 -12.30 4.30 7.49
CA ASP A 35 -12.31 5.55 8.26
C ASP A 35 -10.89 6.01 8.61
N ALA A 36 -10.01 5.09 8.96
CA ALA A 36 -8.62 5.41 9.29
C ALA A 36 -7.87 5.87 8.04
N ILE A 37 -8.11 5.20 6.90
CA ILE A 37 -7.50 5.61 5.62
C ILE A 37 -7.94 7.03 5.26
N GLU A 38 -9.23 7.34 5.34
CA GLU A 38 -9.75 8.66 5.00
C GLU A 38 -9.10 9.77 5.82
N GLN A 39 -8.85 9.53 7.10
CA GLN A 39 -8.22 10.54 7.97
C GLN A 39 -6.81 10.89 7.52
N HIS A 40 -6.11 9.96 6.90
CA HIS A 40 -4.72 10.15 6.46
C HIS A 40 -4.57 10.48 4.98
N LEU A 41 -5.67 10.46 4.19
CA LEU A 41 -5.58 10.69 2.75
C LEU A 41 -4.83 11.96 2.36
N PRO A 42 -5.07 13.10 3.02
CA PRO A 42 -4.32 14.33 2.65
C PRO A 42 -2.81 14.17 2.83
N GLY A 43 -2.37 13.47 3.87
CA GLY A 43 -0.96 13.20 4.09
C GLY A 43 -0.39 12.22 3.08
N PHE A 44 -1.19 11.24 2.66
CA PHE A 44 -0.76 10.22 1.71
C PHE A 44 -0.54 10.78 0.30
N GLU A 45 -1.12 11.93 -0.02
CA GLU A 45 -0.99 12.54 -1.36
C GLU A 45 0.45 12.85 -1.76
N ILE A 46 1.37 12.93 -0.82
CA ILE A 46 2.79 13.15 -1.12
C ILE A 46 3.54 11.86 -1.45
N LEU A 47 2.91 10.70 -1.29
CA LEU A 47 3.58 9.42 -1.49
C LEU A 47 3.67 9.10 -2.98
N PRO A 48 4.91 8.86 -3.52
CA PRO A 48 5.07 8.50 -4.92
C PRO A 48 4.73 7.02 -5.11
N CYS A 49 3.51 6.75 -5.52
CA CYS A 49 3.00 5.39 -5.76
C CYS A 49 2.65 5.19 -7.23
N TYR A 50 2.05 4.05 -7.56
CA TYR A 50 1.67 3.70 -8.92
C TYR A 50 0.29 3.03 -8.92
N ALA A 51 -0.51 3.34 -9.93
CA ALA A 51 -1.87 2.83 -10.06
C ALA A 51 -1.90 1.62 -11.00
N HIS A 52 -2.21 0.44 -10.47
CA HIS A 52 -2.37 -0.82 -11.21
C HIS A 52 -1.13 -1.34 -11.94
N THR A 53 -0.19 -0.45 -12.32
CA THR A 53 1.05 -0.80 -13.00
C THR A 53 2.08 0.27 -12.70
N VAL A 54 3.38 -0.09 -12.73
CA VAL A 54 4.45 0.90 -12.51
C VAL A 54 4.58 1.91 -13.65
N ASP A 55 3.84 1.72 -14.73
CA ASP A 55 3.83 2.66 -15.85
C ASP A 55 2.87 3.83 -15.62
N ILE A 56 2.04 3.78 -14.57
CA ILE A 56 1.07 4.85 -14.26
C ILE A 56 1.36 5.39 -12.86
N PRO A 57 2.16 6.46 -12.75
CA PRO A 57 2.41 7.07 -11.45
C PRO A 57 1.12 7.66 -10.87
N CYS A 58 0.97 7.57 -9.54
CA CYS A 58 -0.08 8.28 -8.85
C CYS A 58 0.44 8.77 -7.51
N GLU A 59 -0.17 9.83 -7.01
CA GLU A 59 0.18 10.38 -5.71
C GLU A 59 -0.77 9.82 -4.67
N GLY A 60 -0.23 9.05 -3.72
CA GLY A 60 -1.04 8.42 -2.67
C GLY A 60 -1.73 7.15 -3.12
N LEU A 61 -2.77 6.77 -2.39
CA LEU A 61 -3.50 5.54 -2.62
C LEU A 61 -4.63 5.73 -3.63
N CYS A 62 -4.79 4.76 -4.51
CA CYS A 62 -5.98 4.65 -5.34
C CYS A 62 -7.11 4.14 -4.44
N TYR A 63 -8.01 5.02 -4.05
CA TYR A 63 -9.01 4.72 -3.04
C TYR A 63 -9.87 3.50 -3.40
N CYS A 64 -10.29 3.42 -4.66
CA CYS A 64 -11.16 2.33 -5.14
C CYS A 64 -10.43 1.35 -6.05
N GLY A 65 -9.11 1.40 -6.12
CA GLY A 65 -8.36 0.58 -7.05
C GLY A 65 -7.18 -0.11 -6.40
N ILE A 66 -6.20 -0.45 -7.21
CA ILE A 66 -4.98 -1.09 -6.76
C ILE A 66 -3.84 -0.09 -6.80
N THR A 67 -3.10 -0.02 -5.70
CA THR A 67 -1.91 0.84 -5.60
C THR A 67 -0.69 -0.02 -5.40
N LEU A 68 0.37 0.25 -6.15
CA LEU A 68 1.68 -0.35 -5.94
C LEU A 68 2.53 0.65 -5.16
N ILE A 69 2.96 0.26 -3.98
CA ILE A 69 3.68 1.14 -3.06
C ILE A 69 5.15 0.72 -3.03
N PRO A 70 6.06 1.56 -3.55
CA PRO A 70 7.48 1.21 -3.52
C PRO A 70 8.04 1.26 -2.10
N PRO A 71 9.19 0.58 -1.86
CA PRO A 71 9.77 0.52 -0.52
C PRO A 71 9.97 1.88 0.14
N HIS A 72 10.42 2.86 -0.63
CA HIS A 72 10.63 4.22 -0.14
C HIS A 72 9.33 4.85 0.34
N ALA A 73 8.26 4.72 -0.44
CA ALA A 73 6.96 5.26 -0.06
C ALA A 73 6.38 4.52 1.15
N ALA A 74 6.64 3.22 1.28
CA ALA A 74 6.23 2.46 2.44
C ALA A 74 6.87 3.02 3.72
N GLY A 75 8.15 3.36 3.65
CA GLY A 75 8.85 3.97 4.78
C GLY A 75 8.28 5.34 5.15
N GLU A 76 7.93 6.14 4.15
CA GLU A 76 7.27 7.44 4.38
C GLU A 76 5.91 7.24 5.03
N MET A 77 5.12 6.27 4.55
CA MET A 77 3.82 5.96 5.13
C MET A 77 3.96 5.49 6.58
N TYR A 78 4.97 4.66 6.86
CA TYR A 78 5.27 4.22 8.22
C TYR A 78 5.42 5.42 9.16
N ARG A 79 6.18 6.42 8.75
CA ARG A 79 6.41 7.61 9.58
C ARG A 79 5.14 8.41 9.83
N MET A 80 4.18 8.34 8.91
CA MET A 80 2.90 9.05 9.06
C MET A 80 1.94 8.34 10.00
N VAL A 81 1.95 7.01 10.04
CA VAL A 81 0.92 6.24 10.74
C VAL A 81 1.44 5.48 11.96
N SER A 82 2.73 5.59 12.28
CA SER A 82 3.35 4.78 13.33
C SER A 82 2.72 4.99 14.72
N HIS A 83 2.02 6.09 14.93
CA HIS A 83 1.36 6.39 16.20
C HIS A 83 -0.15 6.10 16.19
N ASP A 84 -0.68 5.59 15.09
CA ASP A 84 -2.10 5.33 14.95
C ASP A 84 -2.37 3.83 15.07
N SER A 85 -3.03 3.44 16.16
CA SER A 85 -3.32 2.03 16.43
C SER A 85 -4.24 1.38 15.39
N ALA A 86 -5.00 2.18 14.63
CA ALA A 86 -5.84 1.67 13.56
C ALA A 86 -5.01 1.02 12.43
N PHE A 87 -3.72 1.35 12.36
CA PHE A 87 -2.78 0.77 11.39
C PHE A 87 -1.93 -0.35 11.98
N GLY A 88 -2.35 -0.91 13.13
CA GLY A 88 -1.54 -1.87 13.86
C GLY A 88 -1.03 -3.05 13.06
N GLU A 89 -1.86 -3.62 12.18
CA GLU A 89 -1.43 -4.73 11.32
C GLU A 89 -0.50 -4.28 10.20
N LEU A 90 -0.69 -3.06 9.71
CA LEU A 90 0.09 -2.54 8.57
C LEU A 90 1.47 -2.04 8.99
N ILE A 91 1.60 -1.49 10.19
CA ILE A 91 2.84 -0.87 10.64
C ILE A 91 4.07 -1.79 10.49
N PRO A 92 4.05 -3.04 10.99
CA PRO A 92 5.20 -3.93 10.80
C PRO A 92 5.50 -4.23 9.33
N MET A 93 4.46 -4.32 8.51
CA MET A 93 4.61 -4.58 7.08
C MET A 93 5.29 -3.40 6.37
N LEU A 94 4.90 -2.18 6.71
CA LEU A 94 5.53 -0.97 6.13
C LEU A 94 7.01 -0.92 6.47
N LEU A 95 7.34 -1.18 7.73
CA LEU A 95 8.72 -1.17 8.18
C LEU A 95 9.55 -2.25 7.47
N ARG A 96 8.98 -3.43 7.34
CA ARG A 96 9.63 -4.54 6.65
C ARG A 96 9.85 -4.24 5.18
N ALA A 97 8.86 -3.62 4.52
CA ALA A 97 8.96 -3.25 3.12
C ALA A 97 10.13 -2.30 2.89
N GLU A 98 10.29 -1.30 3.73
CA GLU A 98 11.41 -0.36 3.62
C GLU A 98 12.75 -1.06 3.86
N GLN A 99 12.84 -1.85 4.93
CA GLN A 99 14.10 -2.50 5.33
C GLN A 99 14.57 -3.56 4.35
N GLU A 100 13.64 -4.31 3.76
CA GLU A 100 13.94 -5.41 2.85
C GLU A 100 13.80 -5.04 1.38
N HIS A 101 13.53 -3.77 1.08
CA HIS A 101 13.35 -3.26 -0.28
C HIS A 101 12.25 -4.02 -1.03
N LYS A 102 11.12 -4.24 -0.36
CA LYS A 102 9.96 -4.91 -0.95
C LYS A 102 8.87 -3.91 -1.24
N TRP A 103 8.08 -4.22 -2.25
CA TRP A 103 6.91 -3.45 -2.62
C TRP A 103 5.69 -3.97 -1.86
N ILE A 104 4.71 -3.08 -1.68
CA ILE A 104 3.41 -3.43 -1.10
C ILE A 104 2.35 -3.21 -2.17
N ILE A 105 1.40 -4.14 -2.26
CA ILE A 105 0.20 -3.96 -3.06
C ILE A 105 -0.96 -3.63 -2.14
N HIS A 106 -1.70 -2.59 -2.50
CA HIS A 106 -2.87 -2.11 -1.77
C HIS A 106 -4.12 -2.39 -2.59
N PHE A 107 -5.11 -2.98 -1.96
CA PHE A 107 -6.42 -3.22 -2.55
C PHE A 107 -7.42 -2.25 -1.91
N GLY A 108 -7.93 -1.32 -2.71
CA GLY A 108 -8.92 -0.36 -2.28
C GLY A 108 -10.32 -0.95 -2.15
N ILE A 109 -11.27 -0.10 -1.86
CA ILE A 109 -12.66 -0.53 -1.65
C ILE A 109 -13.50 -0.45 -2.93
#